data_21e9214a4ee98419c217a26f73c43191
#
_entry.id   21e9214a4ee98419c217a26f73c43191
#
_cell.length_a   1.000
_cell.length_b   1.000
_cell.length_c   1.000
_cell.angle_alpha   90.00
_cell.angle_beta   90.00
_cell.angle_gamma   90.00
#
_symmetry.space_group_name_H-M   'P 1'
#
loop_
_entity.id
_entity.type
_entity.pdbx_description
1 polymer ?
#
loop_
_entity_poly.entity_id
_entity_poly.type
_entity_poly.pdbx_seq_one_letter_code
_entity_poly.pdbx_strand_id
1 'polypeptide(L)'
;MQIRDNLAKDYADIYTPEVLAALAFMAGFNDEQQQLMAERIERRAARIRERRPIGFLDPNARIPGTDIRVQDARDGKFIGAEIPPDLQRQWIQGTGPAAKPDAPVRSSLRNVAYALLSGADGWMFDGEDALGQISAMSLDNQRSLKLAIGRDPLFLEVAGQVAGEMNTWSRGFLGREIVTDWRAQLGFTTTIFRCRGLHLDDRHIRVRGRSLSAAIVDLTLYVVNNHLALTAAGASIVLYLPKIQTAGEAGFWNRLLSALEGHLGLAEGTIKAYVLIEQLEATFQLMEIRAALGLHFVGFNTGRWDYINSVSDANCWDPAFINPNIESVLMTYGYMRHYEDRVRRAVNTPDAGGNFALWQGGMEPNIPVGSEAGVASSMDKARAGAEREQREGASGKWVAHWKMVHIIRPVWEQAGAANQLGRPFPPLGYTAADAADLTLLEPGPRTIRGARNLLSVALQYGNAFGQGLQAAALKAADFFGNDDILYLMEDMATGEIRLSILWEWLHKGATLTEDDPETGLKTGAVFTAALFARLLDEEYAKLLAADHRDVHEGSKTTTLPIARAIVEAYVTDPVKYPWYIDLLNLNLNNHDLDLARARITRYMDEFKTSGTRITENLDTAPGR
;
A
#
# COMPACT_ATOMS: atom_id res chain seq x y z
N MET A 1 -0.62 -11.75 27.97
CA MET A 1 -0.10 -10.77 27.01
C MET A 1 1.18 -10.18 27.56
N GLN A 2 2.22 -10.05 26.73
CA GLN A 2 3.51 -9.46 27.08
C GLN A 2 3.80 -8.35 26.08
N ILE A 3 4.19 -7.17 26.59
CA ILE A 3 4.61 -6.03 25.77
C ILE A 3 6.13 -5.92 25.92
N ARG A 4 6.82 -5.69 24.81
CA ARG A 4 8.28 -5.66 24.72
C ARG A 4 8.87 -4.52 25.55
N ASP A 5 9.95 -4.80 26.26
CA ASP A 5 10.76 -3.83 26.99
C ASP A 5 9.95 -2.87 27.87
N ASN A 6 10.25 -1.58 27.78
CA ASN A 6 9.56 -0.51 28.50
C ASN A 6 8.38 0.10 27.72
N LEU A 7 8.00 -0.43 26.56
CA LEU A 7 7.02 0.21 25.68
C LEU A 7 5.66 0.45 26.36
N ALA A 8 5.23 -0.44 27.26
CA ALA A 8 4.00 -0.21 28.03
C ALA A 8 4.07 1.06 28.89
N LYS A 9 5.27 1.42 29.38
CA LYS A 9 5.49 2.63 30.19
C LYS A 9 5.72 3.85 29.29
N ASP A 10 6.55 3.70 28.27
CA ASP A 10 6.95 4.81 27.38
C ASP A 10 5.79 5.29 26.50
N TYR A 11 4.81 4.38 26.26
CA TYR A 11 3.57 4.63 25.52
C TYR A 11 2.32 4.41 26.38
N ALA A 12 2.38 4.77 27.67
CA ALA A 12 1.24 4.64 28.58
C ALA A 12 0.01 5.46 28.13
N ASP A 13 0.24 6.51 27.34
CA ASP A 13 -0.79 7.30 26.68
C ASP A 13 -1.51 6.55 25.54
N ILE A 14 -0.87 5.53 24.96
CA ILE A 14 -1.43 4.65 23.93
C ILE A 14 -1.94 3.35 24.54
N TYR A 15 -1.17 2.72 25.41
CA TYR A 15 -1.55 1.50 26.12
C TYR A 15 -2.36 1.81 27.40
N THR A 16 -3.49 2.50 27.22
CA THR A 16 -4.41 2.79 28.33
C THR A 16 -5.02 1.49 28.90
N PRO A 17 -5.59 1.50 30.10
CA PRO A 17 -6.27 0.33 30.65
C PRO A 17 -7.35 -0.23 29.72
N GLU A 18 -8.12 0.64 29.06
CA GLU A 18 -9.16 0.27 28.09
C GLU A 18 -8.57 -0.42 26.87
N VAL A 19 -7.45 0.11 26.34
CA VAL A 19 -6.73 -0.49 25.21
C VAL A 19 -6.20 -1.86 25.59
N LEU A 20 -5.59 -2.00 26.78
CA LEU A 20 -5.05 -3.28 27.23
C LEU A 20 -6.16 -4.34 27.42
N ALA A 21 -7.32 -3.93 27.92
CA ALA A 21 -8.50 -4.81 28.03
C ALA A 21 -9.01 -5.25 26.66
N ALA A 22 -9.12 -4.31 25.72
CA ALA A 22 -9.54 -4.60 24.35
C ALA A 22 -8.55 -5.50 23.60
N LEU A 23 -7.23 -5.24 23.74
CA LEU A 23 -6.19 -6.11 23.16
C LEU A 23 -6.25 -7.53 23.72
N ALA A 24 -6.47 -7.69 25.03
CA ALA A 24 -6.62 -9.00 25.64
C ALA A 24 -7.84 -9.76 25.10
N PHE A 25 -8.95 -9.07 24.85
CA PHE A 25 -10.14 -9.61 24.23
C PHE A 25 -9.88 -9.99 22.75
N MET A 26 -9.36 -9.06 21.97
CA MET A 26 -9.10 -9.24 20.54
C MET A 26 -8.03 -10.28 20.24
N ALA A 27 -7.11 -10.54 21.17
CA ALA A 27 -6.10 -11.60 21.06
C ALA A 27 -6.71 -13.01 20.89
N GLY A 28 -8.00 -13.18 21.23
CA GLY A 28 -8.72 -14.43 20.96
C GLY A 28 -8.82 -14.80 19.48
N PHE A 29 -8.69 -13.84 18.58
CA PHE A 29 -8.74 -14.04 17.12
C PHE A 29 -7.38 -14.40 16.49
N ASN A 30 -6.28 -14.36 17.27
CA ASN A 30 -4.94 -14.52 16.71
C ASN A 30 -4.69 -15.89 16.08
N ASP A 31 -5.21 -16.96 16.67
CA ASP A 31 -5.01 -18.32 16.15
C ASP A 31 -5.72 -18.50 14.80
N GLU A 32 -6.90 -17.92 14.63
CA GLU A 32 -7.62 -17.94 13.36
C GLU A 32 -6.90 -17.12 12.27
N GLN A 33 -6.38 -15.94 12.64
CA GLN A 33 -5.58 -15.13 11.71
C GLN A 33 -4.35 -15.91 11.22
N GLN A 34 -3.63 -16.57 12.12
CA GLN A 34 -2.46 -17.35 11.73
C GLN A 34 -2.82 -18.53 10.81
N GLN A 35 -3.95 -19.17 11.05
CA GLN A 35 -4.45 -20.22 10.18
C GLN A 35 -4.76 -19.68 8.78
N LEU A 36 -5.47 -18.55 8.68
CA LEU A 36 -5.77 -17.91 7.38
C LEU A 36 -4.50 -17.57 6.60
N MET A 37 -3.45 -17.12 7.28
CA MET A 37 -2.18 -16.81 6.62
C MET A 37 -1.43 -18.09 6.21
N ALA A 38 -1.49 -19.15 6.98
CA ALA A 38 -0.96 -20.46 6.57
C ALA A 38 -1.69 -21.01 5.33
N GLU A 39 -3.00 -20.88 5.28
CA GLU A 39 -3.82 -21.25 4.11
C GLU A 39 -3.46 -20.41 2.87
N ARG A 40 -3.17 -19.11 3.03
CA ARG A 40 -2.69 -18.24 1.94
C ARG A 40 -1.39 -18.77 1.34
N ILE A 41 -0.44 -19.14 2.21
CA ILE A 41 0.86 -19.70 1.80
C ILE A 41 0.66 -21.02 1.04
N GLU A 42 -0.17 -21.92 1.56
CA GLU A 42 -0.44 -23.20 0.91
C GLU A 42 -1.19 -23.02 -0.43
N ARG A 43 -2.16 -22.10 -0.52
CA ARG A 43 -2.82 -21.79 -1.81
C ARG A 43 -1.82 -21.34 -2.87
N ARG A 44 -0.86 -20.47 -2.49
CA ARG A 44 0.22 -20.04 -3.39
C ARG A 44 1.10 -21.22 -3.82
N ALA A 45 1.56 -22.02 -2.85
CA ALA A 45 2.42 -23.18 -3.11
C ALA A 45 1.71 -24.22 -3.99
N ALA A 46 0.45 -24.52 -3.72
CA ALA A 46 -0.36 -25.44 -4.53
C ALA A 46 -0.53 -24.94 -5.96
N ARG A 47 -0.83 -23.66 -6.15
CA ARG A 47 -0.96 -23.03 -7.47
C ARG A 47 0.31 -23.17 -8.30
N ILE A 48 1.47 -22.90 -7.71
CA ILE A 48 2.77 -23.02 -8.37
C ILE A 48 3.06 -24.49 -8.72
N ARG A 49 2.87 -25.41 -7.77
CA ARG A 49 3.11 -26.84 -7.94
C ARG A 49 2.23 -27.46 -9.03
N GLU A 50 0.97 -27.08 -9.06
CA GLU A 50 -0.03 -27.61 -9.97
C GLU A 50 -0.13 -26.80 -11.29
N ARG A 51 0.62 -25.71 -11.40
CA ARG A 51 0.62 -24.82 -12.57
C ARG A 51 -0.80 -24.38 -12.96
N ARG A 52 -1.60 -23.98 -11.95
CA ARG A 52 -2.99 -23.57 -12.16
C ARG A 52 -3.16 -22.06 -12.11
N PRO A 53 -3.89 -21.46 -13.07
CA PRO A 53 -4.32 -20.08 -12.96
C PRO A 53 -5.35 -19.92 -11.82
N ILE A 54 -5.52 -18.69 -11.37
CA ILE A 54 -6.63 -18.33 -10.46
C ILE A 54 -7.93 -18.34 -11.26
N GLY A 55 -9.00 -18.79 -10.62
CA GLY A 55 -10.34 -18.83 -11.19
C GLY A 55 -11.39 -18.27 -10.24
N PHE A 56 -12.58 -18.06 -10.76
CA PHE A 56 -13.74 -17.64 -9.97
C PHE A 56 -14.19 -18.78 -9.04
N LEU A 57 -14.79 -18.41 -7.92
CA LEU A 57 -15.38 -19.36 -6.98
C LEU A 57 -16.58 -20.09 -7.60
N ASP A 58 -16.84 -21.32 -7.12
CA ASP A 58 -18.06 -22.04 -7.47
C ASP A 58 -19.29 -21.21 -7.02
N PRO A 59 -20.22 -20.89 -7.92
CA PRO A 59 -21.42 -20.11 -7.60
C PRO A 59 -22.29 -20.75 -6.54
N ASN A 60 -22.23 -22.08 -6.36
CA ASN A 60 -23.00 -22.82 -5.38
C ASN A 60 -22.32 -22.92 -4.01
N ALA A 61 -21.05 -22.60 -3.92
CA ALA A 61 -20.31 -22.58 -2.66
C ALA A 61 -20.83 -21.47 -1.74
N ARG A 62 -20.57 -21.60 -0.43
CA ARG A 62 -20.73 -20.51 0.54
C ARG A 62 -19.42 -19.73 0.68
N ILE A 63 -19.54 -18.44 0.91
CA ILE A 63 -18.39 -17.61 1.28
C ILE A 63 -17.92 -18.07 2.67
N PRO A 64 -16.63 -18.43 2.83
CA PRO A 64 -16.10 -18.91 4.10
C PRO A 64 -16.41 -17.97 5.26
N GLY A 65 -16.91 -18.52 6.36
CA GLY A 65 -17.27 -17.73 7.56
C GLY A 65 -18.59 -16.96 7.46
N THR A 66 -19.39 -17.18 6.42
CA THR A 66 -20.72 -16.55 6.23
C THR A 66 -21.76 -17.58 5.80
N ASP A 67 -23.04 -17.18 5.88
CA ASP A 67 -24.16 -17.96 5.32
C ASP A 67 -24.49 -17.59 3.87
N ILE A 68 -23.75 -16.66 3.27
CA ILE A 68 -24.01 -16.12 1.94
C ILE A 68 -23.44 -17.07 0.88
N ARG A 69 -24.24 -17.43 -0.12
CA ARG A 69 -23.75 -18.15 -1.30
C ARG A 69 -23.00 -17.18 -2.22
N VAL A 70 -22.00 -17.71 -2.90
CA VAL A 70 -21.21 -16.96 -3.89
C VAL A 70 -22.12 -16.29 -4.94
N GLN A 71 -23.10 -17.04 -5.50
CA GLN A 71 -24.02 -16.47 -6.49
C GLN A 71 -24.91 -15.38 -5.90
N ASP A 72 -25.36 -15.54 -4.65
CA ASP A 72 -26.20 -14.52 -4.01
C ASP A 72 -25.38 -13.22 -3.78
N ALA A 73 -24.10 -13.32 -3.44
CA ALA A 73 -23.21 -12.15 -3.38
C ALA A 73 -23.06 -11.48 -4.75
N ARG A 74 -22.85 -12.25 -5.82
CA ARG A 74 -22.74 -11.75 -7.20
C ARG A 74 -24.01 -11.05 -7.69
N ASP A 75 -25.16 -11.53 -7.24
CA ASP A 75 -26.47 -10.95 -7.54
C ASP A 75 -26.83 -9.75 -6.65
N GLY A 76 -25.94 -9.30 -5.76
CA GLY A 76 -26.21 -8.21 -4.81
C GLY A 76 -27.19 -8.59 -3.67
N LYS A 77 -27.44 -9.88 -3.45
CA LYS A 77 -28.38 -10.36 -2.42
C LYS A 77 -27.72 -10.45 -1.04
N PHE A 78 -27.22 -9.34 -0.57
CA PHE A 78 -26.62 -9.19 0.77
C PHE A 78 -26.95 -7.79 1.31
N ILE A 79 -26.83 -7.62 2.62
CA ILE A 79 -27.01 -6.32 3.27
C ILE A 79 -25.65 -5.61 3.31
N GLY A 80 -25.56 -4.47 2.66
CA GLY A 80 -24.38 -3.59 2.67
C GLY A 80 -24.62 -2.31 3.44
N ALA A 81 -23.61 -1.45 3.48
CA ALA A 81 -23.64 -0.19 4.19
C ALA A 81 -24.21 0.95 3.33
N GLU A 82 -24.95 1.85 3.97
CA GLU A 82 -25.09 3.21 3.45
C GLU A 82 -23.75 3.96 3.63
N ILE A 83 -23.42 4.81 2.65
CA ILE A 83 -22.22 5.66 2.73
C ILE A 83 -22.50 6.80 3.72
N PRO A 84 -21.73 6.95 4.81
CA PRO A 84 -21.88 8.05 5.75
C PRO A 84 -21.78 9.43 5.10
N PRO A 85 -22.41 10.47 5.67
CA PRO A 85 -22.41 11.82 5.09
C PRO A 85 -21.01 12.40 4.82
N ASP A 86 -20.07 12.20 5.71
CA ASP A 86 -18.68 12.66 5.60
C ASP A 86 -17.85 11.86 4.57
N LEU A 87 -18.36 10.72 4.08
CA LEU A 87 -17.77 9.92 3.01
C LEU A 87 -18.48 10.08 1.66
N GLN A 88 -19.60 10.81 1.59
CA GLN A 88 -20.34 11.01 0.33
C GLN A 88 -19.50 11.74 -0.74
N ARG A 89 -18.62 12.66 -0.32
CA ARG A 89 -17.69 13.34 -1.20
C ARG A 89 -16.27 13.04 -0.77
N GLN A 90 -15.57 12.26 -1.56
CA GLN A 90 -14.17 11.87 -1.34
C GLN A 90 -13.36 12.07 -2.63
N TRP A 91 -13.46 13.24 -3.25
CA TRP A 91 -12.80 13.55 -4.52
C TRP A 91 -11.30 13.41 -4.45
N ILE A 92 -10.71 13.90 -3.37
CA ILE A 92 -9.27 13.78 -3.12
C ILE A 92 -9.07 13.15 -1.77
N GLN A 93 -8.42 11.99 -1.77
CA GLN A 93 -7.86 11.40 -0.57
C GLN A 93 -6.33 11.52 -0.63
N GLY A 94 -5.72 12.02 0.44
CA GLY A 94 -4.28 11.97 0.60
C GLY A 94 -3.84 10.62 1.16
N THR A 95 -2.58 10.23 0.91
CA THR A 95 -1.97 9.03 1.47
C THR A 95 -0.61 9.34 2.11
N GLY A 96 -0.23 8.60 3.17
CA GLY A 96 0.84 8.96 4.10
C GLY A 96 0.29 9.92 5.16
N PRO A 97 1.14 10.60 5.92
CA PRO A 97 2.51 10.27 6.20
C PRO A 97 2.63 9.11 7.21
N ALA A 98 3.87 8.69 7.47
CA ALA A 98 4.17 7.75 8.54
C ALA A 98 5.22 8.34 9.49
N ALA A 99 5.28 7.79 10.71
CA ALA A 99 6.34 8.11 11.65
C ALA A 99 7.70 7.63 11.10
N LYS A 100 8.78 8.29 11.54
CA LYS A 100 10.15 7.84 11.29
C LYS A 100 10.74 7.26 12.57
N PRO A 101 11.68 6.30 12.47
CA PRO A 101 12.37 5.79 13.66
C PRO A 101 12.98 6.94 14.46
N ASP A 102 12.76 6.92 15.79
CA ASP A 102 13.34 7.87 16.76
C ASP A 102 13.09 9.37 16.43
N ALA A 103 12.10 9.68 15.61
CA ALA A 103 11.77 11.05 15.25
C ALA A 103 11.09 11.77 16.43
N PRO A 104 11.42 13.06 16.67
CA PRO A 104 10.68 13.86 17.63
C PRO A 104 9.18 13.91 17.29
N VAL A 105 8.32 13.75 18.29
CA VAL A 105 6.85 13.79 18.11
C VAL A 105 6.42 15.02 17.30
N ARG A 106 7.04 16.19 17.55
CA ARG A 106 6.75 17.43 16.82
C ARG A 106 6.97 17.30 15.30
N SER A 107 7.98 16.55 14.84
CA SER A 107 8.21 16.28 13.41
C SER A 107 7.08 15.48 12.79
N SER A 108 6.64 14.42 13.47
CA SER A 108 5.51 13.60 13.00
C SER A 108 4.21 14.41 12.98
N LEU A 109 3.96 15.23 14.01
CA LEU A 109 2.79 16.11 14.06
C LEU A 109 2.77 17.15 12.94
N ARG A 110 3.93 17.65 12.49
CA ARG A 110 3.99 18.53 11.30
C ARG A 110 3.46 17.84 10.04
N ASN A 111 3.86 16.60 9.81
CA ASN A 111 3.38 15.82 8.67
C ASN A 111 1.86 15.60 8.74
N VAL A 112 1.35 15.27 9.93
CA VAL A 112 -0.09 15.12 10.16
C VAL A 112 -0.83 16.46 9.94
N ALA A 113 -0.26 17.57 10.37
CA ALA A 113 -0.83 18.89 10.15
C ALA A 113 -0.89 19.28 8.66
N TYR A 114 0.16 19.02 7.87
CA TYR A 114 0.13 19.21 6.42
C TYR A 114 -1.00 18.40 5.76
N ALA A 115 -1.21 17.17 6.20
CA ALA A 115 -2.26 16.30 5.70
C ALA A 115 -3.65 16.87 6.00
N LEU A 116 -3.94 17.16 7.27
CA LEU A 116 -5.26 17.62 7.71
C LEU A 116 -5.59 19.06 7.24
N LEU A 117 -4.58 19.90 6.98
CA LEU A 117 -4.76 21.26 6.46
C LEU A 117 -4.76 21.34 4.93
N SER A 118 -4.54 20.23 4.23
CA SER A 118 -4.41 20.21 2.77
C SER A 118 -5.67 20.60 2.01
N GLY A 119 -6.84 20.51 2.64
CA GLY A 119 -8.14 20.65 1.99
C GLY A 119 -8.58 19.38 1.25
N ALA A 120 -7.89 18.24 1.41
CA ALA A 120 -8.37 16.96 0.93
C ALA A 120 -9.67 16.57 1.64
N ASP A 121 -10.54 15.83 0.94
CA ASP A 121 -11.80 15.33 1.53
C ASP A 121 -11.54 14.24 2.56
N GLY A 122 -10.55 13.39 2.32
CA GLY A 122 -10.05 12.39 3.26
C GLY A 122 -8.53 12.33 3.26
N TRP A 123 -7.96 11.81 4.34
CA TRP A 123 -6.54 11.51 4.41
C TRP A 123 -6.31 10.14 5.05
N MET A 124 -5.73 9.24 4.26
CA MET A 124 -5.35 7.91 4.69
C MET A 124 -3.96 7.98 5.34
N PHE A 125 -3.91 7.83 6.65
CA PHE A 125 -2.67 7.69 7.40
C PHE A 125 -2.18 6.26 7.28
N ASP A 126 -0.95 6.13 6.78
CA ASP A 126 -0.43 4.84 6.40
C ASP A 126 0.31 4.17 7.57
N GLY A 127 -0.25 3.08 8.06
CA GLY A 127 0.37 2.20 9.04
C GLY A 127 0.99 0.95 8.43
N GLU A 128 1.01 0.80 7.10
CA GLU A 128 1.47 -0.42 6.41
C GLU A 128 2.68 -0.17 5.51
N ASP A 129 2.50 0.13 4.22
CA ASP A 129 3.61 0.16 3.26
C ASP A 129 4.62 1.29 3.49
N ALA A 130 4.18 2.42 4.03
CA ALA A 130 5.05 3.53 4.37
C ALA A 130 5.60 3.46 5.80
N LEU A 131 5.36 2.37 6.53
CA LEU A 131 5.79 2.19 7.92
C LEU A 131 6.76 1.01 8.06
N GLY A 132 7.97 1.26 8.55
CA GLY A 132 8.92 0.20 8.91
C GLY A 132 8.43 -0.65 10.08
N GLN A 133 8.80 -1.94 10.06
CA GLN A 133 8.36 -2.92 11.06
C GLN A 133 9.32 -3.01 12.26
N ILE A 134 10.01 -1.92 12.59
CA ILE A 134 11.00 -1.87 13.69
C ILE A 134 10.73 -0.75 14.66
N SER A 135 11.47 -0.79 15.78
CA SER A 135 11.39 0.21 16.86
C SER A 135 9.94 0.42 17.29
N ALA A 136 9.59 1.61 17.69
CA ALA A 136 8.24 1.99 18.11
C ALA A 136 7.45 2.75 17.04
N MET A 137 7.84 2.67 15.75
CA MET A 137 7.25 3.47 14.68
C MET A 137 5.72 3.35 14.60
N SER A 138 5.17 2.14 14.77
CA SER A 138 3.71 1.94 14.77
C SER A 138 3.04 2.64 15.96
N LEU A 139 3.69 2.68 17.12
CA LEU A 139 3.21 3.39 18.30
C LEU A 139 3.35 4.90 18.15
N ASP A 140 4.44 5.38 17.54
CA ASP A 140 4.63 6.81 17.22
C ASP A 140 3.56 7.29 16.24
N ASN A 141 3.19 6.46 15.27
CA ASN A 141 2.10 6.75 14.35
C ASN A 141 0.75 6.85 15.09
N GLN A 142 0.43 5.89 15.94
CA GLN A 142 -0.78 5.90 16.78
C GLN A 142 -0.82 7.12 17.71
N ARG A 143 0.31 7.47 18.34
CA ARG A 143 0.43 8.66 19.18
C ARG A 143 0.18 9.95 18.40
N SER A 144 0.77 10.08 17.22
CA SER A 144 0.59 11.25 16.37
C SER A 144 -0.87 11.42 15.94
N LEU A 145 -1.55 10.33 15.59
CA LEU A 145 -2.97 10.34 15.25
C LEU A 145 -3.84 10.70 16.46
N LYS A 146 -3.59 10.11 17.62
CA LYS A 146 -4.33 10.41 18.85
C LYS A 146 -4.24 11.90 19.23
N LEU A 147 -3.03 12.47 19.19
CA LEU A 147 -2.82 13.90 19.48
C LEU A 147 -3.53 14.78 18.45
N ALA A 148 -3.52 14.42 17.17
CA ALA A 148 -4.16 15.19 16.12
C ALA A 148 -5.69 15.09 16.19
N ILE A 149 -6.24 13.91 16.34
CA ILE A 149 -7.70 13.68 16.44
C ILE A 149 -8.26 14.31 17.72
N GLY A 150 -7.55 14.14 18.84
CA GLY A 150 -7.91 14.74 20.13
C GLY A 150 -7.68 16.26 20.23
N ARG A 151 -7.12 16.90 19.19
CA ARG A 151 -6.81 18.34 19.19
C ARG A 151 -5.91 18.75 20.35
N ASP A 152 -4.88 17.95 20.63
CA ASP A 152 -3.91 18.25 21.68
C ASP A 152 -3.29 19.66 21.50
N PRO A 153 -3.01 20.43 22.57
CA PRO A 153 -2.41 21.75 22.48
C PRO A 153 -1.11 21.79 21.68
N LEU A 154 -0.25 20.76 21.79
CA LEU A 154 0.98 20.67 21.00
C LEU A 154 0.68 20.54 19.50
N PHE A 155 -0.30 19.71 19.14
CA PHE A 155 -0.73 19.56 17.75
C PHE A 155 -1.31 20.88 17.20
N LEU A 156 -2.14 21.56 17.98
CA LEU A 156 -2.74 22.85 17.55
C LEU A 156 -1.68 23.94 17.34
N GLU A 157 -0.64 23.99 18.18
CA GLU A 157 0.48 24.91 17.99
C GLU A 157 1.20 24.62 16.66
N VAL A 158 1.52 23.35 16.40
CA VAL A 158 2.18 22.90 15.17
C VAL A 158 1.32 23.18 13.94
N ALA A 159 0.02 22.91 14.01
CA ALA A 159 -0.91 23.15 12.91
C ALA A 159 -0.99 24.63 12.53
N GLY A 160 -0.99 25.54 13.51
CA GLY A 160 -0.96 26.98 13.25
C GLY A 160 0.31 27.43 12.50
N GLN A 161 1.47 26.84 12.82
CA GLN A 161 2.73 27.13 12.11
C GLN A 161 2.69 26.58 10.67
N VAL A 162 2.25 25.33 10.52
CA VAL A 162 2.16 24.65 9.22
C VAL A 162 1.20 25.40 8.28
N ALA A 163 0.09 25.93 8.76
CA ALA A 163 -0.84 26.72 7.96
C ALA A 163 -0.16 27.91 7.28
N GLY A 164 0.71 28.63 8.02
CA GLY A 164 1.50 29.73 7.47
C GLY A 164 2.47 29.32 6.38
N GLU A 165 3.14 28.17 6.56
CA GLU A 165 4.06 27.60 5.57
C GLU A 165 3.32 27.16 4.29
N MET A 166 2.17 26.50 4.44
CA MET A 166 1.33 26.09 3.32
C MET A 166 0.85 27.28 2.51
N ASN A 167 0.44 28.34 3.16
CA ASN A 167 0.02 29.56 2.48
C ASN A 167 1.19 30.29 1.80
N THR A 168 2.39 30.23 2.36
CA THR A 168 3.59 30.78 1.71
C THR A 168 3.88 30.06 0.40
N TRP A 169 3.83 28.73 0.40
CA TRP A 169 3.99 27.95 -0.82
C TRP A 169 2.86 28.23 -1.82
N SER A 170 1.61 28.21 -1.38
CA SER A 170 0.46 28.33 -2.28
C SER A 170 0.31 29.71 -2.92
N ARG A 171 0.68 30.78 -2.23
CA ARG A 171 0.75 32.11 -2.85
C ARG A 171 1.75 32.14 -3.99
N GLY A 172 2.92 31.48 -3.82
CA GLY A 172 3.93 31.42 -4.88
C GLY A 172 3.54 30.52 -6.06
N PHE A 173 2.88 29.39 -5.80
CA PHE A 173 2.59 28.39 -6.83
C PHE A 173 1.18 28.51 -7.43
N LEU A 174 0.17 28.78 -6.60
CA LEU A 174 -1.25 28.84 -7.00
C LEU A 174 -1.77 30.28 -7.09
N GLY A 175 -1.00 31.29 -6.69
CA GLY A 175 -1.42 32.69 -6.65
C GLY A 175 -2.47 33.02 -5.58
N ARG A 176 -2.74 32.10 -4.65
CA ARG A 176 -3.76 32.28 -3.58
C ARG A 176 -3.41 31.50 -2.33
N GLU A 177 -4.03 31.85 -1.22
CA GLU A 177 -3.98 31.05 0.00
C GLU A 177 -4.91 29.82 -0.11
N ILE A 178 -4.51 28.74 0.54
CA ILE A 178 -5.28 27.48 0.60
C ILE A 178 -5.79 27.17 2.00
N VAL A 179 -5.26 27.84 3.03
CA VAL A 179 -5.69 27.68 4.43
C VAL A 179 -6.10 29.04 4.98
N THR A 180 -7.38 29.37 4.92
CA THR A 180 -7.91 30.68 5.39
C THR A 180 -8.28 30.64 6.87
N ASP A 181 -8.90 29.57 7.33
CA ASP A 181 -9.17 29.28 8.73
C ASP A 181 -8.67 27.89 9.05
N TRP A 182 -7.48 27.80 9.60
CA TRP A 182 -6.84 26.53 9.86
C TRP A 182 -7.57 25.67 10.92
N ARG A 183 -8.28 26.28 11.87
CA ARG A 183 -9.04 25.55 12.87
C ARG A 183 -10.27 24.87 12.26
N ALA A 184 -11.01 25.59 11.45
CA ALA A 184 -12.12 25.01 10.69
C ALA A 184 -11.63 23.95 9.71
N GLN A 185 -10.49 24.21 9.03
CA GLN A 185 -9.89 23.27 8.07
C GLN A 185 -9.51 21.93 8.70
N LEU A 186 -9.03 21.89 9.93
CA LEU A 186 -8.74 20.64 10.63
C LEU A 186 -9.98 19.73 10.79
N GLY A 187 -11.19 20.28 10.83
CA GLY A 187 -12.44 19.53 10.92
C GLY A 187 -13.01 19.09 9.57
N PHE A 188 -12.42 19.53 8.47
CA PHE A 188 -12.92 19.23 7.12
C PHE A 188 -12.47 17.87 6.59
N THR A 189 -11.21 17.54 6.76
CA THR A 189 -10.62 16.32 6.22
C THR A 189 -10.96 15.10 7.08
N THR A 190 -11.63 14.10 6.50
CA THR A 190 -11.90 12.83 7.18
C THR A 190 -10.58 12.08 7.43
N THR A 191 -10.34 11.71 8.68
CA THR A 191 -9.18 10.87 9.05
C THR A 191 -9.47 9.42 8.76
N ILE A 192 -8.64 8.80 7.95
CA ILE A 192 -8.73 7.39 7.58
C ILE A 192 -7.43 6.72 7.98
N PHE A 193 -7.47 5.51 8.52
CA PHE A 193 -6.27 4.80 8.94
C PHE A 193 -6.08 3.49 8.17
N ARG A 194 -4.92 3.30 7.54
CA ARG A 194 -4.53 2.00 6.97
C ARG A 194 -3.81 1.19 8.04
N CYS A 195 -4.49 0.18 8.56
CA CYS A 195 -3.89 -0.80 9.46
C CYS A 195 -2.85 -1.63 8.73
N ARG A 196 -1.85 -2.14 9.45
CA ARG A 196 -1.03 -3.25 8.92
C ARG A 196 -1.93 -4.42 8.54
N GLY A 197 -1.58 -5.12 7.46
CA GLY A 197 -2.38 -6.22 6.93
C GLY A 197 -2.32 -7.48 7.79
N LEU A 198 -3.24 -8.42 7.52
CA LEU A 198 -3.30 -9.72 8.19
C LEU A 198 -2.00 -10.54 8.02
N HIS A 199 -1.22 -10.27 6.98
CA HIS A 199 0.04 -10.94 6.68
C HIS A 199 1.22 -10.51 7.55
N LEU A 200 1.05 -9.50 8.41
CA LEU A 200 2.10 -8.96 9.26
C LEU A 200 1.88 -9.31 10.73
N ASP A 201 2.97 -9.64 11.41
CA ASP A 201 3.01 -9.85 12.85
C ASP A 201 3.46 -8.59 13.57
N ASP A 202 2.83 -8.29 14.72
CA ASP A 202 3.30 -7.23 15.60
C ASP A 202 4.55 -7.69 16.36
N ARG A 203 5.54 -6.80 16.44
CA ARG A 203 6.81 -7.10 17.11
C ARG A 203 6.88 -6.59 18.55
N HIS A 204 5.84 -5.90 18.98
CA HIS A 204 5.77 -5.33 20.33
C HIS A 204 4.99 -6.20 21.31
N ILE A 205 4.04 -7.01 20.80
CA ILE A 205 3.09 -7.74 21.64
C ILE A 205 3.14 -9.23 21.35
N ARG A 206 3.23 -10.02 22.42
CA ARG A 206 3.10 -11.48 22.38
C ARG A 206 1.96 -11.97 23.26
N VAL A 207 1.29 -12.97 22.76
CA VAL A 207 0.24 -13.69 23.47
C VAL A 207 0.57 -15.18 23.42
N ARG A 208 0.67 -15.82 24.61
CA ARG A 208 1.05 -17.24 24.72
C ARG A 208 2.37 -17.57 24.01
N GLY A 209 3.35 -16.65 24.06
CA GLY A 209 4.67 -16.84 23.46
C GLY A 209 4.74 -16.60 21.93
N ARG A 210 3.64 -16.29 21.26
CA ARG A 210 3.58 -15.97 19.82
C ARG A 210 3.27 -14.51 19.59
N SER A 211 3.77 -13.94 18.51
CA SER A 211 3.43 -12.57 18.10
C SER A 211 1.92 -12.43 17.87
N LEU A 212 1.37 -11.30 18.26
CA LEU A 212 0.00 -10.94 17.93
C LEU A 212 -0.04 -10.38 16.50
N SER A 213 -1.13 -10.62 15.78
CA SER A 213 -1.33 -10.05 14.45
C SER A 213 -1.24 -8.51 14.50
N ALA A 214 -0.43 -7.93 13.62
CA ALA A 214 -0.29 -6.49 13.51
C ALA A 214 -1.63 -5.81 13.14
N ALA A 215 -2.46 -6.48 12.34
CA ALA A 215 -3.80 -6.02 12.01
C ALA A 215 -4.70 -5.86 13.24
N ILE A 216 -4.67 -6.86 14.14
CA ILE A 216 -5.43 -6.83 15.40
C ILE A 216 -4.91 -5.71 16.31
N VAL A 217 -3.60 -5.55 16.40
CA VAL A 217 -2.99 -4.50 17.23
C VAL A 217 -3.38 -3.12 16.70
N ASP A 218 -3.15 -2.85 15.44
CA ASP A 218 -3.40 -1.53 14.83
C ASP A 218 -4.88 -1.14 14.89
N LEU A 219 -5.78 -2.07 14.55
CA LEU A 219 -7.23 -1.88 14.67
C LEU A 219 -7.61 -1.48 16.10
N THR A 220 -7.15 -2.26 17.08
CA THR A 220 -7.52 -2.06 18.48
C THR A 220 -6.97 -0.74 19.01
N LEU A 221 -5.68 -0.45 18.78
CA LEU A 221 -5.05 0.79 19.22
C LEU A 221 -5.74 2.01 18.61
N TYR A 222 -5.98 1.99 17.30
CA TYR A 222 -6.58 3.12 16.61
C TYR A 222 -8.01 3.40 17.07
N VAL A 223 -8.87 2.37 17.05
CA VAL A 223 -10.29 2.56 17.36
C VAL A 223 -10.49 2.92 18.83
N VAL A 224 -9.89 2.17 19.77
CA VAL A 224 -10.08 2.42 21.21
C VAL A 224 -9.58 3.80 21.62
N ASN A 225 -8.44 4.24 21.09
CA ASN A 225 -7.89 5.55 21.43
C ASN A 225 -8.65 6.74 20.81
N ASN A 226 -9.40 6.54 19.71
CA ASN A 226 -9.89 7.66 18.91
C ASN A 226 -11.42 7.70 18.73
N HIS A 227 -12.16 6.60 18.93
CA HIS A 227 -13.59 6.52 18.61
C HIS A 227 -14.43 7.59 19.29
N LEU A 228 -14.16 7.90 20.57
CA LEU A 228 -14.93 8.91 21.29
C LEU A 228 -14.72 10.32 20.69
N ALA A 229 -13.48 10.67 20.36
CA ALA A 229 -13.15 11.97 19.79
C ALA A 229 -13.71 12.11 18.37
N LEU A 230 -13.61 11.06 17.54
CA LEU A 230 -14.19 11.04 16.19
C LEU A 230 -15.71 11.17 16.24
N THR A 231 -16.38 10.38 17.07
CA THR A 231 -17.84 10.42 17.23
C THR A 231 -18.32 11.79 17.75
N ALA A 232 -17.60 12.37 18.72
CA ALA A 232 -17.92 13.71 19.24
C ALA A 232 -17.76 14.81 18.18
N ALA A 233 -16.87 14.62 17.22
CA ALA A 233 -16.69 15.51 16.08
C ALA A 233 -17.69 15.24 14.93
N GLY A 234 -18.56 14.23 15.03
CA GLY A 234 -19.46 13.80 13.96
C GLY A 234 -18.76 13.15 12.78
N ALA A 235 -17.54 12.66 12.99
CA ALA A 235 -16.73 11.99 11.98
C ALA A 235 -16.90 10.47 12.05
N SER A 236 -16.85 9.82 10.90
CA SER A 236 -16.83 8.35 10.80
C SER A 236 -15.50 7.77 11.29
N ILE A 237 -15.55 6.56 11.85
CA ILE A 237 -14.36 5.75 12.14
C ILE A 237 -14.06 4.95 10.87
N VAL A 238 -13.00 5.31 10.15
CA VAL A 238 -12.73 4.76 8.82
C VAL A 238 -11.37 4.11 8.75
N LEU A 239 -11.33 2.91 8.19
CA LEU A 239 -10.11 2.13 7.96
C LEU A 239 -9.88 1.89 6.46
N TYR A 240 -8.64 1.65 6.08
CA TYR A 240 -8.25 0.97 4.86
C TYR A 240 -7.70 -0.42 5.18
N LEU A 241 -8.21 -1.44 4.50
CA LEU A 241 -7.80 -2.84 4.68
C LEU A 241 -6.90 -3.26 3.52
N PRO A 242 -5.59 -3.46 3.78
CA PRO A 242 -4.64 -3.78 2.73
C PRO A 242 -4.55 -5.29 2.45
N LYS A 243 -4.08 -5.62 1.26
CA LYS A 243 -3.61 -6.95 0.84
C LYS A 243 -4.57 -8.11 1.11
N ILE A 244 -5.89 -7.83 1.05
CA ILE A 244 -6.92 -8.86 1.10
C ILE A 244 -6.88 -9.68 -0.19
N GLN A 245 -6.86 -11.01 -0.08
CA GLN A 245 -6.89 -11.92 -1.22
C GLN A 245 -8.26 -12.58 -1.42
N THR A 246 -8.98 -12.87 -0.34
CA THR A 246 -10.20 -13.68 -0.41
C THR A 246 -11.36 -13.08 0.38
N ALA A 247 -12.56 -13.50 0.01
CA ALA A 247 -13.76 -13.19 0.78
C ALA A 247 -13.74 -13.80 2.19
N GLY A 248 -13.02 -14.90 2.41
CA GLY A 248 -12.81 -15.47 3.75
C GLY A 248 -11.99 -14.55 4.65
N GLU A 249 -10.94 -13.93 4.10
CA GLU A 249 -10.15 -12.91 4.81
C GLU A 249 -10.98 -11.65 5.09
N ALA A 250 -11.82 -11.24 4.15
CA ALA A 250 -12.78 -10.13 4.34
C ALA A 250 -13.81 -10.44 5.43
N GLY A 251 -14.33 -11.67 5.46
CA GLY A 251 -15.23 -12.15 6.52
C GLY A 251 -14.56 -12.18 7.90
N PHE A 252 -13.27 -12.53 7.94
CA PHE A 252 -12.49 -12.45 9.18
C PHE A 252 -12.37 -10.99 9.67
N TRP A 253 -12.05 -10.05 8.77
CA TRP A 253 -12.06 -8.63 9.10
C TRP A 253 -13.42 -8.17 9.62
N ASN A 254 -14.51 -8.58 8.98
CA ASN A 254 -15.87 -8.26 9.45
C ASN A 254 -16.08 -8.71 10.90
N ARG A 255 -15.68 -9.93 11.25
CA ARG A 255 -15.76 -10.43 12.63
C ARG A 255 -14.87 -9.66 13.61
N LEU A 256 -13.67 -9.24 13.21
CA LEU A 256 -12.81 -8.39 14.05
C LEU A 256 -13.48 -7.04 14.33
N LEU A 257 -14.05 -6.41 13.30
CA LEU A 257 -14.71 -5.11 13.43
C LEU A 257 -15.94 -5.21 14.33
N SER A 258 -16.85 -6.17 14.06
CA SER A 258 -18.06 -6.40 14.89
C SER A 258 -17.72 -6.78 16.34
N ALA A 259 -16.66 -7.58 16.56
CA ALA A 259 -16.23 -7.94 17.91
C ALA A 259 -15.72 -6.72 18.69
N LEU A 260 -14.93 -5.85 18.05
CA LEU A 260 -14.44 -4.63 18.69
C LEU A 260 -15.58 -3.63 18.95
N GLU A 261 -16.51 -3.48 18.02
CA GLU A 261 -17.72 -2.67 18.20
C GLU A 261 -18.53 -3.16 19.40
N GLY A 262 -18.81 -4.47 19.47
CA GLY A 262 -19.50 -5.08 20.59
C GLY A 262 -18.78 -4.88 21.93
N HIS A 263 -17.43 -4.99 21.95
CA HIS A 263 -16.61 -4.74 23.14
C HIS A 263 -16.71 -3.28 23.62
N LEU A 264 -16.82 -2.33 22.69
CA LEU A 264 -16.92 -0.89 22.99
C LEU A 264 -18.36 -0.41 23.16
N GLY A 265 -19.38 -1.28 22.98
CA GLY A 265 -20.78 -0.90 23.02
C GLY A 265 -21.23 -0.03 21.85
N LEU A 266 -20.54 -0.10 20.73
CA LEU A 266 -20.90 0.56 19.47
C LEU A 266 -21.92 -0.28 18.71
N ALA A 267 -22.74 0.37 17.88
CA ALA A 267 -23.64 -0.35 16.97
C ALA A 267 -22.82 -1.05 15.88
N GLU A 268 -23.30 -2.21 15.43
CA GLU A 268 -22.69 -2.94 14.32
C GLU A 268 -22.65 -2.08 13.06
N GLY A 269 -21.51 -2.09 12.37
CA GLY A 269 -21.27 -1.27 11.20
C GLY A 269 -20.95 0.20 11.47
N THR A 270 -20.64 0.58 12.71
CA THR A 270 -20.13 1.92 13.05
C THR A 270 -18.75 2.16 12.42
N ILE A 271 -17.88 1.15 12.46
CA ILE A 271 -16.56 1.21 11.82
C ILE A 271 -16.75 0.95 10.32
N LYS A 272 -16.22 1.85 9.50
CA LYS A 272 -16.28 1.76 8.05
C LYS A 272 -14.92 1.36 7.48
N ALA A 273 -14.95 0.62 6.38
CA ALA A 273 -13.74 0.13 5.75
C ALA A 273 -13.75 0.28 4.23
N TYR A 274 -12.70 0.91 3.70
CA TYR A 274 -12.29 0.71 2.33
C TYR A 274 -11.42 -0.54 2.23
N VAL A 275 -11.43 -1.19 1.08
CA VAL A 275 -10.51 -2.30 0.76
C VAL A 275 -9.63 -1.90 -0.41
N LEU A 276 -8.32 -2.04 -0.24
CA LEU A 276 -7.39 -1.96 -1.37
C LEU A 276 -7.51 -3.25 -2.19
N ILE A 277 -7.85 -3.08 -3.46
CA ILE A 277 -7.77 -4.16 -4.44
C ILE A 277 -6.41 -4.09 -5.10
N GLU A 278 -5.49 -4.79 -4.51
CA GLU A 278 -4.07 -4.80 -4.85
C GLU A 278 -3.48 -6.22 -4.90
N GLN A 279 -4.36 -7.23 -4.79
CA GLN A 279 -4.04 -8.64 -4.94
C GLN A 279 -4.89 -9.22 -6.06
N LEU A 280 -4.27 -9.98 -6.96
CA LEU A 280 -4.97 -10.57 -8.12
C LEU A 280 -6.15 -11.44 -7.68
N GLU A 281 -5.98 -12.22 -6.63
CA GLU A 281 -7.03 -13.10 -6.07
C GLU A 281 -8.30 -12.32 -5.73
N ALA A 282 -8.16 -11.11 -5.19
CA ALA A 282 -9.29 -10.28 -4.78
C ALA A 282 -10.15 -9.85 -5.98
N THR A 283 -9.57 -9.65 -7.16
CA THR A 283 -10.35 -9.29 -8.36
C THR A 283 -11.27 -10.39 -8.86
N PHE A 284 -11.01 -11.61 -8.47
CA PHE A 284 -11.92 -12.75 -8.72
C PHE A 284 -13.08 -12.82 -7.74
N GLN A 285 -13.03 -12.07 -6.62
CA GLN A 285 -13.96 -12.20 -5.50
C GLN A 285 -14.53 -10.85 -5.02
N LEU A 286 -14.62 -9.84 -5.90
CA LEU A 286 -15.00 -8.47 -5.50
C LEU A 286 -16.38 -8.41 -4.83
N MET A 287 -17.38 -9.04 -5.41
CA MET A 287 -18.74 -9.05 -4.85
C MET A 287 -18.81 -9.88 -3.57
N GLU A 288 -18.07 -10.97 -3.53
CA GLU A 288 -17.95 -11.84 -2.36
C GLU A 288 -17.24 -11.13 -1.19
N ILE A 289 -16.17 -10.37 -1.45
CA ILE A 289 -15.48 -9.53 -0.46
C ILE A 289 -16.43 -8.46 0.09
N ARG A 290 -17.16 -7.79 -0.80
CA ARG A 290 -18.14 -6.77 -0.45
C ARG A 290 -19.25 -7.35 0.43
N ALA A 291 -19.79 -8.50 0.06
CA ALA A 291 -20.83 -9.21 0.82
C ALA A 291 -20.31 -9.68 2.19
N ALA A 292 -19.08 -10.19 2.26
CA ALA A 292 -18.47 -10.66 3.50
C ALA A 292 -18.20 -9.56 4.52
N LEU A 293 -17.89 -8.33 4.08
CA LEU A 293 -17.72 -7.16 4.95
C LEU A 293 -19.04 -6.49 5.32
N GLY A 294 -20.11 -6.69 4.53
CA GLY A 294 -21.45 -6.23 4.83
C GLY A 294 -21.55 -4.75 5.22
N LEU A 295 -22.04 -4.47 6.43
CA LEU A 295 -22.26 -3.12 6.95
C LEU A 295 -21.00 -2.27 7.16
N HIS A 296 -19.82 -2.88 7.17
CA HIS A 296 -18.56 -2.15 7.31
C HIS A 296 -18.02 -1.62 5.98
N PHE A 297 -18.39 -2.24 4.85
CA PHE A 297 -17.81 -1.93 3.55
C PHE A 297 -18.34 -0.62 2.96
N VAL A 298 -17.46 0.31 2.58
CA VAL A 298 -17.85 1.57 1.92
C VAL A 298 -17.24 1.76 0.53
N GLY A 299 -16.18 1.04 0.19
CA GLY A 299 -15.58 1.19 -1.14
C GLY A 299 -14.33 0.37 -1.40
N PHE A 300 -13.97 0.34 -2.66
CA PHE A 300 -12.69 -0.19 -3.14
C PHE A 300 -11.75 0.95 -3.52
N ASN A 301 -10.44 0.69 -3.38
CA ASN A 301 -9.39 1.50 -3.95
C ASN A 301 -8.54 0.65 -4.88
N THR A 302 -8.10 1.23 -6.01
CA THR A 302 -7.22 0.55 -6.96
C THR A 302 -5.76 0.85 -6.65
N GLY A 303 -4.98 -0.18 -6.26
CA GLY A 303 -3.53 -0.09 -6.00
C GLY A 303 -2.72 -0.64 -7.16
N ARG A 304 -1.85 0.18 -7.78
CA ARG A 304 -1.17 -0.19 -9.03
C ARG A 304 0.00 -1.14 -8.81
N TRP A 305 0.98 -0.77 -7.99
CA TRP A 305 2.24 -1.49 -7.90
C TRP A 305 2.10 -2.86 -7.27
N ASP A 306 1.44 -2.93 -6.14
CA ASP A 306 1.11 -4.20 -5.48
C ASP A 306 0.28 -5.11 -6.38
N TYR A 307 -0.68 -4.56 -7.13
CA TYR A 307 -1.48 -5.36 -8.05
C TYR A 307 -0.63 -5.98 -9.16
N ILE A 308 0.24 -5.21 -9.82
CA ILE A 308 1.16 -5.72 -10.84
C ILE A 308 2.08 -6.79 -10.23
N ASN A 309 2.60 -6.55 -9.01
CA ASN A 309 3.43 -7.54 -8.31
C ASN A 309 2.65 -8.82 -8.02
N SER A 310 1.40 -8.72 -7.57
CA SER A 310 0.52 -9.86 -7.31
C SER A 310 0.22 -10.66 -8.58
N VAL A 311 -0.03 -10.00 -9.71
CA VAL A 311 -0.21 -10.66 -11.02
C VAL A 311 1.08 -11.39 -11.43
N SER A 312 2.24 -10.77 -11.26
CA SER A 312 3.55 -11.37 -11.50
C SER A 312 3.78 -12.61 -10.63
N ASP A 313 3.50 -12.50 -9.33
CA ASP A 313 3.67 -13.61 -8.38
C ASP A 313 2.72 -14.77 -8.66
N ALA A 314 1.46 -14.47 -8.95
CA ALA A 314 0.45 -15.48 -9.27
C ALA A 314 0.77 -16.30 -10.53
N ASN A 315 1.53 -15.72 -11.47
CA ASN A 315 1.93 -16.33 -12.74
C ASN A 315 3.44 -16.64 -12.79
N CYS A 316 4.13 -16.69 -11.65
CA CYS A 316 5.58 -16.96 -11.65
C CYS A 316 5.94 -18.36 -12.20
N TRP A 317 5.01 -19.30 -12.13
CA TRP A 317 5.12 -20.66 -12.68
C TRP A 317 4.97 -20.74 -14.21
N ASP A 318 4.37 -19.72 -14.85
CA ASP A 318 4.13 -19.70 -16.29
C ASP A 318 5.33 -19.06 -17.03
N PRO A 319 6.08 -19.83 -17.84
CA PRO A 319 7.23 -19.30 -18.57
C PRO A 319 6.85 -18.27 -19.65
N ALA A 320 5.59 -18.23 -20.08
CA ALA A 320 5.11 -17.26 -21.07
C ALA A 320 4.72 -15.92 -20.45
N PHE A 321 4.50 -15.89 -19.13
CA PHE A 321 4.13 -14.65 -18.44
C PHE A 321 5.37 -13.80 -18.14
N ILE A 322 5.69 -12.86 -19.03
CA ILE A 322 6.85 -11.96 -18.92
C ILE A 322 6.38 -10.54 -19.14
N ASN A 323 6.41 -9.73 -18.09
CA ASN A 323 6.04 -8.32 -18.17
C ASN A 323 7.01 -7.54 -19.08
N PRO A 324 6.54 -6.50 -19.77
CA PRO A 324 7.41 -5.54 -20.45
C PRO A 324 8.09 -4.60 -19.44
N ASN A 325 8.80 -3.58 -19.94
CA ASN A 325 9.27 -2.47 -19.12
C ASN A 325 8.13 -1.94 -18.24
N ILE A 326 8.42 -1.67 -16.97
CA ILE A 326 7.40 -1.27 -15.98
C ILE A 326 6.63 0.00 -16.37
N GLU A 327 7.29 0.94 -17.05
CA GLU A 327 6.70 2.17 -17.54
C GLU A 327 5.61 1.95 -18.60
N SER A 328 5.59 0.79 -19.26
CA SER A 328 4.55 0.40 -20.21
C SER A 328 3.31 -0.20 -19.55
N VAL A 329 3.41 -0.64 -18.29
CA VAL A 329 2.28 -1.23 -17.56
C VAL A 329 1.45 -0.14 -16.90
N LEU A 330 0.72 0.60 -17.73
CA LEU A 330 -0.20 1.67 -17.29
C LEU A 330 -1.57 1.09 -16.91
N MET A 331 -2.46 1.91 -16.35
CA MET A 331 -3.84 1.50 -16.03
C MET A 331 -4.66 1.12 -17.28
N THR A 332 -4.18 1.46 -18.47
CA THR A 332 -4.76 1.07 -19.77
C THR A 332 -4.17 -0.21 -20.35
N TYR A 333 -3.14 -0.77 -19.72
CA TYR A 333 -2.51 -2.01 -20.13
C TYR A 333 -3.41 -3.23 -19.89
N GLY A 334 -3.37 -4.25 -20.71
CA GLY A 334 -4.14 -5.49 -20.68
C GLY A 334 -4.82 -5.83 -19.35
N TYR A 335 -4.15 -6.58 -18.47
CA TYR A 335 -4.75 -6.99 -17.20
C TYR A 335 -5.11 -5.80 -16.27
N MET A 336 -4.43 -4.64 -16.38
CA MET A 336 -4.72 -3.47 -15.54
C MET A 336 -6.08 -2.84 -15.85
N ARG A 337 -6.43 -2.69 -17.15
CA ARG A 337 -7.74 -2.14 -17.53
C ARG A 337 -8.89 -3.07 -17.17
N HIS A 338 -8.69 -4.39 -17.29
CA HIS A 338 -9.70 -5.37 -16.92
C HIS A 338 -9.92 -5.43 -15.40
N TYR A 339 -8.86 -5.32 -14.63
CA TYR A 339 -8.93 -5.16 -13.18
C TYR A 339 -9.75 -3.93 -12.78
N GLU A 340 -9.43 -2.76 -13.34
CA GLU A 340 -10.14 -1.51 -13.05
C GLU A 340 -11.62 -1.60 -13.49
N ASP A 341 -11.89 -2.19 -14.64
CA ASP A 341 -13.24 -2.40 -15.15
C ASP A 341 -14.08 -3.28 -14.21
N ARG A 342 -13.49 -4.32 -13.63
CA ARG A 342 -14.18 -5.16 -12.64
C ARG A 342 -14.48 -4.39 -11.36
N VAL A 343 -13.54 -3.59 -10.86
CA VAL A 343 -13.74 -2.77 -9.66
C VAL A 343 -14.90 -1.79 -9.85
N ARG A 344 -14.92 -1.02 -10.96
CA ARG A 344 -16.00 -0.06 -11.22
C ARG A 344 -17.37 -0.70 -11.35
N ARG A 345 -17.45 -1.90 -11.93
CA ARG A 345 -18.71 -2.66 -12.03
C ARG A 345 -19.15 -3.18 -10.67
N ALA A 346 -18.24 -3.71 -9.87
CA ALA A 346 -18.54 -4.23 -8.53
C ALA A 346 -19.09 -3.15 -7.59
N VAL A 347 -18.52 -1.94 -7.59
CA VAL A 347 -19.01 -0.84 -6.75
C VAL A 347 -20.35 -0.29 -7.22
N ASN A 348 -20.66 -0.40 -8.52
CA ASN A 348 -21.91 0.05 -9.13
C ASN A 348 -22.98 -1.06 -9.26
N THR A 349 -22.76 -2.24 -8.70
CA THR A 349 -23.79 -3.26 -8.48
C THR A 349 -24.48 -2.96 -7.16
N PRO A 350 -25.80 -2.74 -7.10
CA PRO A 350 -26.49 -2.44 -5.86
C PRO A 350 -26.54 -3.68 -4.94
N ASP A 351 -26.56 -3.46 -3.63
CA ASP A 351 -26.89 -4.48 -2.65
C ASP A 351 -28.41 -4.67 -2.51
N ALA A 352 -28.86 -5.50 -1.58
CA ALA A 352 -30.29 -5.76 -1.33
C ALA A 352 -31.03 -4.51 -0.83
N GLY A 353 -30.36 -3.54 -0.27
CA GLY A 353 -30.89 -2.23 0.13
C GLY A 353 -30.88 -1.19 -0.98
N GLY A 354 -30.31 -1.51 -2.14
CA GLY A 354 -30.10 -0.56 -3.23
C GLY A 354 -28.85 0.32 -3.07
N ASN A 355 -27.98 0.03 -2.11
CA ASN A 355 -26.79 0.81 -1.85
C ASN A 355 -25.66 0.44 -2.83
N PHE A 356 -24.93 1.46 -3.26
CA PHE A 356 -23.71 1.33 -4.05
C PHE A 356 -22.48 1.57 -3.16
N ALA A 357 -21.28 1.37 -3.72
CA ALA A 357 -20.03 1.60 -3.02
C ALA A 357 -19.14 2.59 -3.77
N LEU A 358 -18.18 3.18 -3.07
CA LEU A 358 -17.24 4.14 -3.62
C LEU A 358 -16.09 3.41 -4.35
N TRP A 359 -15.59 4.02 -5.42
CA TRP A 359 -14.32 3.64 -6.03
C TRP A 359 -13.35 4.82 -5.94
N GLN A 360 -12.23 4.58 -5.24
CA GLN A 360 -11.09 5.49 -5.22
C GLN A 360 -10.06 5.02 -6.25
N GLY A 361 -9.69 5.92 -7.15
CA GLY A 361 -8.63 5.68 -8.13
C GLY A 361 -7.25 5.55 -7.50
N GLY A 362 -6.26 5.18 -8.31
CA GLY A 362 -4.89 4.98 -7.86
C GLY A 362 -4.21 6.24 -7.34
N MET A 363 -3.09 6.03 -6.64
CA MET A 363 -2.29 7.13 -6.10
C MET A 363 -1.61 7.92 -7.23
N GLU A 364 -1.69 9.25 -7.14
CA GLU A 364 -0.89 10.16 -7.95
C GLU A 364 0.43 10.44 -7.23
N PRO A 365 1.56 9.90 -7.70
CA PRO A 365 2.84 10.02 -7.02
C PRO A 365 3.61 11.29 -7.36
N ASN A 366 3.22 12.01 -8.42
CA ASN A 366 3.89 13.24 -8.83
C ASN A 366 3.75 14.34 -7.80
N ILE A 367 4.80 15.17 -7.66
CA ILE A 367 4.85 16.32 -6.78
C ILE A 367 5.35 17.52 -7.60
N PRO A 368 4.83 18.75 -7.39
CA PRO A 368 5.24 19.95 -8.13
C PRO A 368 6.59 20.46 -7.60
N VAL A 369 7.67 19.71 -7.83
CA VAL A 369 9.05 20.03 -7.44
C VAL A 369 9.99 19.72 -8.61
N GLY A 370 11.00 20.56 -8.82
CA GLY A 370 11.98 20.42 -9.89
C GLY A 370 12.04 21.66 -10.76
N SER A 371 12.53 21.50 -12.01
CA SER A 371 12.54 22.58 -13.00
C SER A 371 11.11 22.96 -13.41
N GLU A 372 10.91 24.21 -13.83
CA GLU A 372 9.59 24.70 -14.25
C GLU A 372 8.97 23.82 -15.36
N ALA A 373 9.75 23.46 -16.37
CA ALA A 373 9.29 22.59 -17.47
C ALA A 373 8.95 21.16 -16.97
N GLY A 374 9.76 20.59 -16.09
CA GLY A 374 9.52 19.27 -15.50
C GLY A 374 8.25 19.26 -14.64
N VAL A 375 8.06 20.30 -13.82
CA VAL A 375 6.83 20.47 -13.03
C VAL A 375 5.61 20.57 -13.93
N ALA A 376 5.66 21.40 -14.99
CA ALA A 376 4.52 21.54 -15.92
C ALA A 376 4.15 20.19 -16.54
N SER A 377 5.12 19.46 -17.09
CA SER A 377 4.91 18.13 -17.69
C SER A 377 4.34 17.12 -16.68
N SER A 378 4.86 17.09 -15.46
CA SER A 378 4.37 16.20 -14.40
C SER A 378 2.92 16.51 -14.01
N MET A 379 2.58 17.80 -13.89
CA MET A 379 1.23 18.22 -13.53
C MET A 379 0.22 17.94 -14.64
N ASP A 380 0.62 18.05 -15.90
CA ASP A 380 -0.24 17.69 -17.03
C ASP A 380 -0.50 16.18 -17.07
N LYS A 381 0.52 15.35 -16.83
CA LYS A 381 0.34 13.89 -16.70
C LYS A 381 -0.59 13.53 -15.55
N ALA A 382 -0.42 14.17 -14.39
CA ALA A 382 -1.25 13.95 -13.22
C ALA A 382 -2.73 14.31 -13.48
N ARG A 383 -2.99 15.45 -14.13
CA ARG A 383 -4.35 15.85 -14.52
C ARG A 383 -4.96 14.89 -15.53
N ALA A 384 -4.22 14.51 -16.56
CA ALA A 384 -4.70 13.57 -17.59
C ALA A 384 -5.05 12.19 -16.97
N GLY A 385 -4.26 11.71 -16.02
CA GLY A 385 -4.56 10.49 -15.26
C GLY A 385 -5.84 10.62 -14.45
N ALA A 386 -6.02 11.74 -13.74
CA ALA A 386 -7.21 12.04 -12.94
C ALA A 386 -8.47 12.15 -13.83
N GLU A 387 -8.38 12.85 -14.97
CA GLU A 387 -9.47 12.99 -15.93
C GLU A 387 -9.89 11.64 -16.52
N ARG A 388 -8.93 10.75 -16.77
CA ARG A 388 -9.23 9.39 -17.21
C ARG A 388 -10.02 8.64 -16.14
N GLU A 389 -9.54 8.59 -14.91
CA GLU A 389 -10.20 7.88 -13.81
C GLU A 389 -11.59 8.44 -13.52
N GLN A 390 -11.73 9.77 -13.54
CA GLN A 390 -13.02 10.43 -13.39
C GLN A 390 -14.01 10.02 -14.50
N ARG A 391 -13.57 9.99 -15.76
CA ARG A 391 -14.39 9.51 -16.89
C ARG A 391 -14.77 8.03 -16.75
N GLU A 392 -13.86 7.20 -16.24
CA GLU A 392 -14.10 5.77 -16.00
C GLU A 392 -15.08 5.51 -14.83
N GLY A 393 -15.35 6.49 -13.99
CA GLY A 393 -16.35 6.40 -12.93
C GLY A 393 -15.81 6.38 -11.51
N ALA A 394 -14.53 6.69 -11.30
CA ALA A 394 -13.98 6.85 -9.98
C ALA A 394 -14.66 8.00 -9.23
N SER A 395 -15.03 7.79 -7.97
CA SER A 395 -15.59 8.85 -7.12
C SER A 395 -14.54 9.81 -6.59
N GLY A 396 -13.28 9.42 -6.63
CA GLY A 396 -12.13 10.20 -6.21
C GLY A 396 -10.81 9.55 -6.58
N LYS A 397 -9.72 10.15 -6.12
CA LYS A 397 -8.34 9.72 -6.40
C LYS A 397 -7.44 9.92 -5.19
N TRP A 398 -6.45 9.05 -5.04
CA TRP A 398 -5.37 9.29 -4.09
C TRP A 398 -4.31 10.23 -4.64
N VAL A 399 -3.73 11.05 -3.76
CA VAL A 399 -2.54 11.87 -4.01
C VAL A 399 -1.49 11.60 -2.93
N ALA A 400 -0.24 11.45 -3.32
CA ALA A 400 0.86 11.15 -2.40
C ALA A 400 1.27 12.35 -1.53
N HIS A 401 0.90 13.56 -1.91
CA HIS A 401 1.39 14.77 -1.25
C HIS A 401 0.34 15.89 -1.20
N TRP A 402 0.29 16.63 -0.09
CA TRP A 402 -0.67 17.71 0.14
C TRP A 402 -0.69 18.80 -0.95
N LYS A 403 0.44 19.08 -1.59
CA LYS A 403 0.55 20.04 -2.71
C LYS A 403 -0.29 19.67 -3.92
N MET A 404 -0.59 18.38 -4.09
CA MET A 404 -1.37 17.89 -5.24
C MET A 404 -2.88 18.11 -5.10
N VAL A 405 -3.39 18.29 -3.88
CA VAL A 405 -4.82 18.38 -3.59
C VAL A 405 -5.51 19.42 -4.47
N HIS A 406 -5.01 20.65 -4.50
CA HIS A 406 -5.60 21.76 -5.26
C HIS A 406 -5.28 21.72 -6.75
N ILE A 407 -4.35 20.89 -7.18
CA ILE A 407 -4.00 20.68 -8.59
C ILE A 407 -4.97 19.68 -9.23
N ILE A 408 -5.36 18.66 -8.49
CA ILE A 408 -6.21 17.54 -8.98
C ILE A 408 -7.70 17.79 -8.72
N ARG A 409 -8.08 18.48 -7.63
CA ARG A 409 -9.48 18.76 -7.25
C ARG A 409 -10.35 19.32 -8.40
N PRO A 410 -9.88 20.26 -9.24
CA PRO A 410 -10.70 20.81 -10.33
C PRO A 410 -11.24 19.77 -11.31
N VAL A 411 -10.61 18.60 -11.42
CA VAL A 411 -11.09 17.52 -12.28
C VAL A 411 -12.42 16.97 -11.77
N TRP A 412 -12.56 16.75 -10.46
CA TRP A 412 -13.80 16.25 -9.85
C TRP A 412 -14.87 17.31 -9.68
N GLU A 413 -14.47 18.57 -9.46
CA GLU A 413 -15.42 19.70 -9.44
C GLU A 413 -16.22 19.80 -10.72
N GLN A 414 -15.61 19.47 -11.87
CA GLN A 414 -16.29 19.46 -13.18
C GLN A 414 -17.34 18.36 -13.32
N ALA A 415 -17.29 17.30 -12.50
CA ALA A 415 -18.28 16.23 -12.52
C ALA A 415 -19.67 16.68 -12.10
N GLY A 416 -19.79 17.79 -11.35
CA GLY A 416 -21.06 18.39 -10.91
C GLY A 416 -21.81 17.58 -9.85
N ALA A 417 -21.20 16.50 -9.32
CA ALA A 417 -21.78 15.62 -8.32
C ALA A 417 -20.75 15.28 -7.24
N ALA A 418 -21.21 14.95 -6.02
CA ALA A 418 -20.34 14.59 -4.90
C ALA A 418 -19.57 13.28 -5.15
N ASN A 419 -20.16 12.35 -5.90
CA ASN A 419 -19.58 11.05 -6.24
C ASN A 419 -20.13 10.54 -7.56
N GLN A 420 -19.74 9.33 -7.96
CA GLN A 420 -20.20 8.70 -9.21
C GLN A 420 -20.93 7.36 -8.95
N LEU A 421 -21.62 7.26 -7.82
CA LEU A 421 -22.39 6.08 -7.46
C LEU A 421 -23.53 5.82 -8.43
N GLY A 422 -23.84 4.54 -8.68
CA GLY A 422 -24.98 4.11 -9.48
C GLY A 422 -24.86 4.38 -10.98
N ARG A 423 -23.64 4.64 -11.51
CA ARG A 423 -23.44 4.70 -12.96
C ARG A 423 -23.79 3.35 -13.58
N PRO A 424 -24.51 3.35 -14.70
CA PRO A 424 -24.86 2.11 -15.39
C PRO A 424 -23.64 1.50 -16.07
N PHE A 425 -23.28 0.29 -15.66
CA PHE A 425 -22.27 -0.55 -16.30
C PHE A 425 -22.86 -1.93 -16.61
N PRO A 426 -22.31 -2.66 -17.59
CA PRO A 426 -22.67 -4.06 -17.78
C PRO A 426 -22.42 -4.89 -16.52
N PRO A 427 -23.23 -5.92 -16.24
CA PRO A 427 -22.99 -6.82 -15.12
C PRO A 427 -21.60 -7.46 -15.19
N LEU A 428 -21.06 -7.83 -14.02
CA LEU A 428 -19.81 -8.59 -13.94
C LEU A 428 -19.96 -9.97 -14.60
N GLY A 429 -19.02 -10.32 -15.46
CA GLY A 429 -18.90 -11.66 -16.01
C GLY A 429 -18.04 -12.57 -15.12
N TYR A 430 -18.33 -13.87 -15.18
CA TYR A 430 -17.62 -14.91 -14.39
C TYR A 430 -17.28 -16.12 -15.25
N THR A 431 -17.03 -15.89 -16.54
CA THR A 431 -16.63 -16.92 -17.52
C THR A 431 -15.12 -17.15 -17.49
N ALA A 432 -14.67 -18.19 -18.18
CA ALA A 432 -13.23 -18.43 -18.38
C ALA A 432 -12.55 -17.28 -19.16
N ALA A 433 -13.26 -16.59 -20.05
CA ALA A 433 -12.75 -15.43 -20.76
C ALA A 433 -12.54 -14.25 -19.82
N ASP A 434 -13.52 -13.95 -18.95
CA ASP A 434 -13.37 -12.91 -17.92
C ASP A 434 -12.19 -13.21 -16.96
N ALA A 435 -11.91 -14.47 -16.68
CA ALA A 435 -10.75 -14.88 -15.88
C ALA A 435 -9.44 -14.64 -16.63
N ALA A 436 -9.38 -14.97 -17.91
CA ALA A 436 -8.19 -14.79 -18.76
C ALA A 436 -7.83 -13.31 -18.93
N ASP A 437 -8.81 -12.44 -19.00
CA ASP A 437 -8.63 -11.00 -19.12
C ASP A 437 -7.83 -10.40 -17.94
N LEU A 438 -7.94 -10.98 -16.73
CA LEU A 438 -7.24 -10.52 -15.53
C LEU A 438 -5.74 -10.86 -15.51
N THR A 439 -5.26 -11.67 -16.44
CA THR A 439 -3.85 -11.98 -16.64
C THR A 439 -3.39 -11.69 -18.07
N LEU A 440 -4.16 -10.90 -18.82
CA LEU A 440 -3.88 -10.59 -20.22
C LEU A 440 -2.62 -9.73 -20.35
N LEU A 441 -1.54 -10.32 -20.85
CA LEU A 441 -0.35 -9.62 -21.26
C LEU A 441 -0.54 -8.99 -22.64
N GLU A 442 -0.09 -7.77 -22.82
CA GLU A 442 0.01 -7.11 -24.12
C GLU A 442 1.49 -6.97 -24.53
N PRO A 443 1.80 -6.95 -25.82
CA PRO A 443 3.15 -6.67 -26.29
C PRO A 443 3.64 -5.33 -25.74
N GLY A 444 4.92 -5.31 -25.35
CA GLY A 444 5.57 -4.09 -24.87
C GLY A 444 7.09 -4.21 -24.91
N PRO A 445 7.81 -3.09 -24.79
CA PRO A 445 9.26 -3.09 -24.87
C PRO A 445 9.90 -3.81 -23.66
N ARG A 446 11.00 -4.47 -23.90
CA ARG A 446 11.97 -4.96 -22.89
C ARG A 446 13.35 -4.52 -23.32
N THR A 447 13.89 -3.56 -22.59
CA THR A 447 15.09 -2.81 -23.02
C THR A 447 16.14 -2.78 -21.94
N ILE A 448 17.40 -2.54 -22.32
CA ILE A 448 18.47 -2.30 -21.34
C ILE A 448 18.16 -1.07 -20.47
N ARG A 449 17.63 0.00 -21.07
CA ARG A 449 17.18 1.18 -20.34
C ARG A 449 16.11 0.82 -19.30
N GLY A 450 15.14 -0.02 -19.67
CA GLY A 450 14.12 -0.53 -18.75
C GLY A 450 14.75 -1.33 -17.61
N ALA A 451 15.69 -2.25 -17.90
CA ALA A 451 16.39 -3.01 -16.87
C ALA A 451 17.17 -2.10 -15.90
N ARG A 452 17.88 -1.08 -16.42
CA ARG A 452 18.59 -0.09 -15.60
C ARG A 452 17.63 0.70 -14.71
N ASN A 453 16.45 1.08 -15.24
CA ASN A 453 15.40 1.72 -14.46
C ASN A 453 14.94 0.83 -13.30
N LEU A 454 14.64 -0.45 -13.56
CA LEU A 454 14.25 -1.41 -12.53
C LEU A 454 15.31 -1.53 -11.43
N LEU A 455 16.58 -1.66 -11.80
CA LEU A 455 17.71 -1.78 -10.87
C LEU A 455 17.93 -0.52 -10.06
N SER A 456 17.98 0.64 -10.71
CA SER A 456 18.24 1.92 -10.04
C SER A 456 17.16 2.22 -8.99
N VAL A 457 15.89 2.02 -9.34
CA VAL A 457 14.77 2.24 -8.41
C VAL A 457 14.82 1.24 -7.25
N ALA A 458 15.02 -0.05 -7.51
CA ALA A 458 15.10 -1.07 -6.47
C ALA A 458 16.23 -0.80 -5.47
N LEU A 459 17.42 -0.43 -5.96
CA LEU A 459 18.57 -0.08 -5.12
C LEU A 459 18.30 1.15 -4.27
N GLN A 460 17.73 2.20 -4.85
CA GLN A 460 17.51 3.47 -4.14
C GLN A 460 16.41 3.34 -3.10
N TYR A 461 15.30 2.66 -3.40
CA TYR A 461 14.25 2.40 -2.40
C TYR A 461 14.73 1.46 -1.30
N GLY A 462 15.47 0.41 -1.64
CA GLY A 462 16.10 -0.46 -0.66
C GLY A 462 17.06 0.29 0.28
N ASN A 463 17.82 1.24 -0.27
CA ASN A 463 18.72 2.11 0.51
C ASN A 463 17.91 3.10 1.38
N ALA A 464 16.90 3.77 0.84
CA ALA A 464 16.05 4.70 1.57
C ALA A 464 15.34 4.00 2.73
N PHE A 465 14.79 2.82 2.49
CA PHE A 465 14.15 2.01 3.51
C PHE A 465 15.13 1.64 4.64
N GLY A 466 16.35 1.22 4.27
CA GLY A 466 17.42 0.90 5.24
C GLY A 466 17.81 2.08 6.13
N GLN A 467 17.57 3.31 5.67
CA GLN A 467 17.79 4.55 6.42
C GLN A 467 16.55 5.04 7.19
N GLY A 468 15.48 4.26 7.21
CA GLY A 468 14.25 4.60 7.90
C GLY A 468 13.27 5.47 7.10
N LEU A 469 13.48 5.62 5.80
CA LEU A 469 12.59 6.36 4.89
C LEU A 469 11.74 5.38 4.08
N GLN A 470 10.52 5.09 4.55
CA GLN A 470 9.63 4.11 3.93
C GLN A 470 8.81 4.68 2.77
N ALA A 471 8.55 5.99 2.80
CA ALA A 471 8.01 6.73 1.66
C ALA A 471 9.08 7.72 1.19
N ALA A 472 9.80 7.39 0.13
CA ALA A 472 10.89 8.18 -0.39
C ALA A 472 10.49 8.95 -1.64
N ALA A 473 10.88 10.23 -1.71
CA ALA A 473 10.71 11.07 -2.88
C ALA A 473 12.02 11.09 -3.69
N LEU A 474 12.05 10.36 -4.80
CA LEU A 474 13.17 10.35 -5.72
C LEU A 474 12.98 11.39 -6.83
N LYS A 475 14.04 12.09 -7.21
CA LYS A 475 14.04 13.16 -8.21
C LYS A 475 14.59 12.66 -9.54
N ALA A 476 14.31 13.35 -10.64
CA ALA A 476 14.89 13.03 -11.94
C ALA A 476 16.43 12.97 -11.91
N ALA A 477 17.07 13.84 -11.13
CA ALA A 477 18.53 13.83 -10.96
C ALA A 477 19.06 12.53 -10.34
N ASP A 478 18.26 11.86 -9.50
CA ASP A 478 18.63 10.60 -8.85
C ASP A 478 18.67 9.43 -9.85
N PHE A 479 18.08 9.61 -11.01
CA PHE A 479 18.05 8.64 -12.10
C PHE A 479 18.97 8.99 -13.27
N PHE A 480 19.96 9.84 -13.02
CA PHE A 480 21.05 10.17 -13.96
C PHE A 480 20.57 10.67 -15.34
N GLY A 481 19.53 11.50 -15.34
CA GLY A 481 18.98 12.08 -16.57
C GLY A 481 18.02 11.15 -17.31
N ASN A 482 17.55 10.09 -16.66
CA ASN A 482 16.41 9.34 -17.18
C ASN A 482 15.13 10.15 -16.97
N ASP A 483 14.73 10.92 -18.00
CA ASP A 483 13.56 11.81 -17.95
C ASP A 483 12.21 11.06 -17.91
N ASP A 484 12.21 9.73 -18.07
CA ASP A 484 11.00 8.91 -17.91
C ASP A 484 10.61 8.75 -16.45
N ILE A 485 11.55 9.00 -15.54
CA ILE A 485 11.32 8.92 -14.09
C ILE A 485 11.25 10.34 -13.54
N LEU A 486 10.04 10.75 -13.23
CA LEU A 486 9.77 12.05 -12.63
C LEU A 486 9.96 11.99 -11.11
N TYR A 487 9.86 13.15 -10.47
CA TYR A 487 9.83 13.23 -9.01
C TYR A 487 8.62 12.48 -8.46
N LEU A 488 8.85 11.29 -7.95
CA LEU A 488 7.82 10.39 -7.44
C LEU A 488 7.97 10.21 -5.93
N MET A 489 6.87 10.31 -5.20
CA MET A 489 6.79 9.90 -3.81
C MET A 489 6.13 8.52 -3.76
N GLU A 490 6.93 7.51 -3.50
CA GLU A 490 6.54 6.10 -3.58
C GLU A 490 6.91 5.35 -2.30
N ASP A 491 6.33 4.17 -2.12
CA ASP A 491 6.54 3.28 -0.98
C ASP A 491 7.25 1.96 -1.37
N MET A 492 7.21 0.98 -0.47
CA MET A 492 7.86 -0.32 -0.63
C MET A 492 7.41 -1.06 -1.90
N ALA A 493 6.13 -1.02 -2.25
CA ALA A 493 5.58 -1.76 -3.38
C ALA A 493 6.28 -1.41 -4.70
N THR A 494 6.76 -0.17 -4.82
CA THR A 494 7.56 0.30 -5.95
C THR A 494 8.87 -0.47 -6.13
N GLY A 495 9.56 -0.79 -5.05
CA GLY A 495 10.79 -1.60 -5.10
C GLY A 495 10.47 -3.06 -5.43
N GLU A 496 9.45 -3.63 -4.80
CA GLU A 496 9.12 -5.04 -4.95
C GLU A 496 8.75 -5.43 -6.38
N ILE A 497 7.88 -4.66 -7.04
CA ILE A 497 7.49 -4.97 -8.43
C ILE A 497 8.69 -4.93 -9.39
N ARG A 498 9.66 -4.07 -9.14
CA ARG A 498 10.86 -3.99 -9.98
C ARG A 498 11.72 -5.24 -9.87
N LEU A 499 11.86 -5.77 -8.68
CA LEU A 499 12.54 -7.05 -8.46
C LEU A 499 11.78 -8.21 -9.10
N SER A 500 10.47 -8.21 -9.02
CA SER A 500 9.61 -9.23 -9.64
C SER A 500 9.78 -9.28 -11.15
N ILE A 501 9.84 -8.14 -11.83
CA ILE A 501 10.05 -8.08 -13.29
C ILE A 501 11.47 -8.52 -13.65
N LEU A 502 12.50 -8.10 -12.91
CA LEU A 502 13.86 -8.57 -13.13
C LEU A 502 13.98 -10.09 -12.95
N TRP A 503 13.31 -10.63 -11.93
CA TRP A 503 13.23 -12.08 -11.72
C TRP A 503 12.58 -12.80 -12.90
N GLU A 504 11.43 -12.29 -13.40
CA GLU A 504 10.77 -12.83 -14.60
C GLU A 504 11.70 -12.83 -15.81
N TRP A 505 12.36 -11.71 -16.07
CA TRP A 505 13.25 -11.57 -17.23
C TRP A 505 14.42 -12.56 -17.16
N LEU A 506 14.98 -12.75 -15.97
CA LEU A 506 16.11 -13.66 -15.80
C LEU A 506 15.67 -15.13 -15.91
N HIS A 507 14.65 -15.54 -15.16
CA HIS A 507 14.31 -16.94 -15.02
C HIS A 507 13.40 -17.49 -16.14
N LYS A 508 12.74 -16.60 -16.88
CA LYS A 508 11.88 -16.99 -18.00
C LYS A 508 12.52 -16.70 -19.38
N GLY A 509 13.77 -16.30 -19.39
CA GLY A 509 14.53 -16.08 -20.63
C GLY A 509 13.99 -14.95 -21.49
N ALA A 510 13.65 -13.82 -20.87
CA ALA A 510 13.17 -12.64 -21.61
C ALA A 510 14.16 -12.19 -22.66
N THR A 511 13.66 -11.75 -23.82
CA THR A 511 14.49 -11.23 -24.91
C THR A 511 14.32 -9.72 -25.05
N LEU A 512 15.40 -9.02 -25.39
CA LEU A 512 15.37 -7.60 -25.72
C LEU A 512 14.55 -7.35 -26.99
N THR A 513 13.77 -6.27 -26.99
CA THR A 513 12.89 -5.89 -28.10
C THR A 513 13.49 -4.86 -29.03
N GLU A 514 14.64 -4.28 -28.65
CA GLU A 514 15.36 -3.28 -29.43
C GLU A 514 16.87 -3.43 -29.26
N ASP A 515 17.61 -2.83 -30.19
CA ASP A 515 19.08 -2.73 -30.13
C ASP A 515 19.47 -1.74 -29.03
N ASP A 516 20.49 -2.09 -28.26
CA ASP A 516 21.08 -1.17 -27.28
C ASP A 516 22.49 -0.74 -27.68
N PRO A 517 22.69 0.56 -28.03
CA PRO A 517 23.99 1.06 -28.45
C PRO A 517 25.05 1.02 -27.35
N GLU A 518 24.68 1.18 -26.08
CA GLU A 518 25.61 1.26 -24.95
C GLU A 518 26.24 -0.09 -24.66
N THR A 519 25.46 -1.16 -24.64
CA THR A 519 25.96 -2.52 -24.41
C THR A 519 26.36 -3.25 -25.68
N GLY A 520 25.95 -2.75 -26.86
CA GLY A 520 26.14 -3.40 -28.16
C GLY A 520 25.20 -4.60 -28.40
N LEU A 521 24.28 -4.89 -27.49
CA LEU A 521 23.32 -5.98 -27.60
C LEU A 521 22.27 -5.69 -28.68
N LYS A 522 21.82 -6.73 -29.36
CA LYS A 522 20.82 -6.65 -30.42
C LYS A 522 19.46 -7.14 -29.97
N THR A 523 18.44 -6.70 -30.68
CA THR A 523 17.08 -7.25 -30.59
C THR A 523 17.11 -8.78 -30.61
N GLY A 524 16.39 -9.42 -29.72
CA GLY A 524 16.40 -10.88 -29.54
C GLY A 524 17.48 -11.41 -28.58
N ALA A 525 18.41 -10.57 -28.12
CA ALA A 525 19.36 -10.99 -27.09
C ALA A 525 18.64 -11.36 -25.79
N VAL A 526 19.04 -12.49 -25.19
CA VAL A 526 18.42 -13.00 -23.96
C VAL A 526 18.97 -12.24 -22.75
N PHE A 527 18.08 -11.91 -21.80
CA PHE A 527 18.44 -11.34 -20.52
C PHE A 527 19.03 -12.41 -19.61
N THR A 528 20.36 -12.48 -19.54
CA THR A 528 21.10 -13.53 -18.83
C THR A 528 21.54 -13.09 -17.43
N ALA A 529 21.94 -14.08 -16.59
CA ALA A 529 22.52 -13.81 -15.28
C ALA A 529 23.80 -12.95 -15.36
N ALA A 530 24.62 -13.16 -16.36
CA ALA A 530 25.83 -12.34 -16.59
C ALA A 530 25.47 -10.89 -16.95
N LEU A 531 24.44 -10.70 -17.78
CA LEU A 531 23.94 -9.37 -18.10
C LEU A 531 23.34 -8.67 -16.88
N PHE A 532 22.50 -9.38 -16.11
CA PHE A 532 21.95 -8.86 -14.87
C PHE A 532 23.04 -8.41 -13.89
N ALA A 533 24.03 -9.28 -13.62
CA ALA A 533 25.14 -8.96 -12.71
C ALA A 533 25.93 -7.72 -13.17
N ARG A 534 26.23 -7.64 -14.47
CA ARG A 534 26.91 -6.48 -15.06
C ARG A 534 26.10 -5.19 -14.85
N LEU A 535 24.80 -5.19 -15.18
CA LEU A 535 23.95 -4.01 -15.05
C LEU A 535 23.77 -3.61 -13.57
N LEU A 536 23.66 -4.59 -12.66
CA LEU A 536 23.58 -4.35 -11.22
C LEU A 536 24.88 -3.67 -10.71
N ASP A 537 26.05 -4.15 -11.12
CA ASP A 537 27.33 -3.55 -10.75
C ASP A 537 27.46 -2.12 -11.28
N GLU A 538 27.07 -1.89 -12.54
CA GLU A 538 27.12 -0.57 -13.16
C GLU A 538 26.18 0.43 -12.47
N GLU A 539 24.93 0.07 -12.20
CA GLU A 539 23.97 0.94 -11.49
C GLU A 539 24.40 1.20 -10.04
N TYR A 540 24.90 0.17 -9.34
CA TYR A 540 25.44 0.32 -7.99
C TYR A 540 26.65 1.26 -7.96
N ALA A 541 27.58 1.14 -8.92
CA ALA A 541 28.75 2.01 -9.03
C ALA A 541 28.36 3.47 -9.29
N LYS A 542 27.34 3.73 -10.14
CA LYS A 542 26.81 5.07 -10.37
C LYS A 542 26.28 5.70 -9.07
N LEU A 543 25.53 4.92 -8.28
CA LEU A 543 24.98 5.38 -7.01
C LEU A 543 26.08 5.68 -5.98
N LEU A 544 27.13 4.88 -5.92
CA LEU A 544 28.28 5.14 -5.05
C LEU A 544 29.04 6.42 -5.46
N ALA A 545 29.21 6.62 -6.77
CA ALA A 545 29.95 7.77 -7.29
C ALA A 545 29.22 9.11 -7.12
N ALA A 546 27.90 9.08 -7.14
CA ALA A 546 27.07 10.29 -7.09
C ALA A 546 26.92 10.89 -5.69
N ASP A 547 27.35 10.19 -4.63
CA ASP A 547 27.19 10.62 -3.23
C ASP A 547 25.78 11.21 -2.96
N HIS A 548 24.74 10.37 -3.02
CA HIS A 548 23.31 10.74 -3.00
C HIS A 548 22.81 11.39 -1.69
N ARG A 549 23.58 12.31 -1.12
CA ARG A 549 23.19 13.05 0.10
C ARG A 549 21.93 13.88 -0.10
N ASP A 550 21.72 14.36 -1.33
CA ASP A 550 20.60 15.26 -1.63
C ASP A 550 19.23 14.54 -1.71
N VAL A 551 19.21 13.22 -1.87
CA VAL A 551 17.95 12.44 -1.93
C VAL A 551 17.32 12.32 -0.57
N HIS A 552 18.18 12.13 0.45
CA HIS A 552 17.77 11.92 1.81
C HIS A 552 18.66 12.77 2.71
N GLU A 553 18.13 13.82 3.28
CA GLU A 553 18.87 14.66 4.23
C GLU A 553 19.52 13.79 5.32
N GLY A 554 20.83 13.83 5.42
CA GLY A 554 21.60 12.93 6.29
C GLY A 554 21.75 11.49 5.77
N SER A 555 21.36 11.22 4.51
CA SER A 555 21.53 9.92 3.88
C SER A 555 23.00 9.55 3.81
N LYS A 556 23.26 8.31 4.18
CA LYS A 556 24.55 7.69 4.06
C LYS A 556 24.39 6.49 3.12
N THR A 557 25.36 6.25 2.29
CA THR A 557 25.38 5.05 1.43
C THR A 557 25.63 3.76 2.21
N THR A 558 25.64 3.81 3.55
CA THR A 558 25.92 2.66 4.43
C THR A 558 24.92 1.50 4.30
N THR A 559 23.68 1.77 3.93
CA THR A 559 22.66 0.74 3.71
C THR A 559 22.56 0.28 2.25
N LEU A 560 23.18 0.99 1.33
CA LEU A 560 23.20 0.65 -0.10
C LEU A 560 23.85 -0.71 -0.42
N PRO A 561 24.94 -1.13 0.25
CA PRO A 561 25.49 -2.47 0.05
C PRO A 561 24.52 -3.60 0.44
N ILE A 562 23.71 -3.39 1.47
CA ILE A 562 22.69 -4.36 1.89
C ILE A 562 21.52 -4.37 0.89
N ALA A 563 21.09 -3.21 0.41
CA ALA A 563 20.11 -3.10 -0.65
C ALA A 563 20.55 -3.87 -1.92
N ARG A 564 21.82 -3.71 -2.31
CA ARG A 564 22.41 -4.49 -3.43
C ARG A 564 22.37 -5.99 -3.16
N ALA A 565 22.73 -6.43 -1.95
CA ALA A 565 22.70 -7.85 -1.58
C ALA A 565 21.26 -8.42 -1.62
N ILE A 566 20.26 -7.65 -1.23
CA ILE A 566 18.85 -8.05 -1.34
C ILE A 566 18.43 -8.18 -2.81
N VAL A 567 18.75 -7.18 -3.64
CA VAL A 567 18.44 -7.21 -5.09
C VAL A 567 19.07 -8.44 -5.75
N GLU A 568 20.36 -8.68 -5.48
CA GLU A 568 21.09 -9.82 -6.04
C GLU A 568 20.44 -11.15 -5.61
N ALA A 569 20.24 -11.35 -4.31
CA ALA A 569 19.69 -12.59 -3.78
C ALA A 569 18.27 -12.85 -4.29
N TYR A 570 17.37 -11.83 -4.23
CA TYR A 570 16.00 -11.97 -4.69
C TYR A 570 15.91 -12.34 -6.17
N VAL A 571 16.66 -11.64 -7.03
CA VAL A 571 16.56 -11.79 -8.47
C VAL A 571 17.24 -13.06 -8.96
N THR A 572 18.35 -13.50 -8.34
CA THR A 572 19.11 -14.66 -8.81
C THR A 572 18.60 -16.00 -8.26
N ASP A 573 17.83 -16.01 -7.18
CA ASP A 573 17.28 -17.25 -6.64
C ASP A 573 16.22 -17.84 -7.60
N PRO A 574 16.29 -19.13 -7.93
CA PRO A 574 15.31 -19.77 -8.82
C PRO A 574 13.90 -19.84 -8.22
N VAL A 575 13.77 -19.72 -6.91
CA VAL A 575 12.47 -19.69 -6.22
C VAL A 575 12.14 -18.25 -5.86
N LYS A 576 11.08 -17.71 -6.44
CA LYS A 576 10.63 -16.35 -6.15
C LYS A 576 10.20 -16.22 -4.69
N TYR A 577 10.90 -15.38 -3.92
CA TYR A 577 10.62 -15.14 -2.51
C TYR A 577 9.42 -14.19 -2.36
N PRO A 578 8.38 -14.54 -1.57
CA PRO A 578 7.12 -13.79 -1.55
C PRO A 578 7.05 -12.68 -0.50
N TRP A 579 8.08 -12.50 0.34
CA TRP A 579 8.05 -11.53 1.44
C TRP A 579 9.22 -10.54 1.38
N TYR A 580 9.20 -9.70 0.38
CA TYR A 580 10.23 -8.67 0.19
C TYR A 580 10.40 -7.76 1.41
N ILE A 581 9.31 -7.44 2.12
CA ILE A 581 9.34 -6.62 3.33
C ILE A 581 10.26 -7.20 4.43
N ASP A 582 10.35 -8.54 4.53
CA ASP A 582 11.22 -9.16 5.52
C ASP A 582 12.70 -8.93 5.21
N LEU A 583 13.07 -8.95 3.94
CA LEU A 583 14.42 -8.63 3.47
C LEU A 583 14.74 -7.15 3.67
N LEU A 584 13.80 -6.26 3.39
CA LEU A 584 13.95 -4.82 3.64
C LEU A 584 14.14 -4.52 5.13
N ASN A 585 13.39 -5.20 6.00
CA ASN A 585 13.55 -5.05 7.44
C ASN A 585 14.94 -5.49 7.94
N LEU A 586 15.62 -6.40 7.24
CA LEU A 586 17.03 -6.72 7.54
C LEU A 586 17.94 -5.53 7.26
N ASN A 587 17.72 -4.80 6.17
CA ASN A 587 18.48 -3.58 5.87
C ASN A 587 18.25 -2.50 6.93
N LEU A 588 16.99 -2.28 7.32
CA LEU A 588 16.62 -1.28 8.31
C LEU A 588 17.26 -1.54 9.69
N ASN A 589 17.47 -2.80 10.06
CA ASN A 589 17.88 -3.18 11.42
C ASN A 589 19.37 -3.39 11.62
N ASN A 590 20.13 -3.76 10.59
CA ASN A 590 21.46 -4.34 10.83
C ASN A 590 22.64 -3.45 10.52
N HIS A 591 22.62 -2.66 9.48
CA HIS A 591 23.75 -1.88 8.96
C HIS A 591 25.09 -2.68 8.80
N ASP A 592 25.06 -4.00 9.04
CA ASP A 592 26.16 -4.94 8.89
C ASP A 592 25.90 -5.84 7.68
N LEU A 593 26.74 -5.72 6.65
CA LEU A 593 26.55 -6.42 5.39
C LEU A 593 26.68 -7.94 5.51
N ASP A 594 27.63 -8.43 6.29
CA ASP A 594 27.88 -9.88 6.41
C ASP A 594 26.75 -10.55 7.20
N LEU A 595 26.29 -9.89 8.26
CA LEU A 595 25.13 -10.35 9.03
C LEU A 595 23.85 -10.31 8.19
N ALA A 596 23.65 -9.23 7.42
CA ALA A 596 22.49 -9.12 6.53
C ALA A 596 22.50 -10.22 5.47
N ARG A 597 23.63 -10.48 4.81
CA ARG A 597 23.77 -11.57 3.84
C ARG A 597 23.48 -12.94 4.44
N ALA A 598 24.01 -13.23 5.62
CA ALA A 598 23.74 -14.49 6.31
C ALA A 598 22.24 -14.68 6.60
N ARG A 599 21.56 -13.61 7.00
CA ARG A 599 20.11 -13.63 7.28
C ARG A 599 19.27 -13.73 6.01
N ILE A 600 19.61 -13.00 4.95
CA ILE A 600 18.94 -13.11 3.64
C ILE A 600 19.01 -14.58 3.17
N THR A 601 20.20 -15.18 3.17
CA THR A 601 20.39 -16.58 2.80
C THR A 601 19.52 -17.50 3.67
N ARG A 602 19.55 -17.33 4.99
CA ARG A 602 18.75 -18.14 5.91
C ARG A 602 17.25 -18.04 5.62
N TYR A 603 16.71 -16.83 5.38
CA TYR A 603 15.30 -16.63 5.11
C TYR A 603 14.86 -17.31 3.82
N MET A 604 15.65 -17.16 2.77
CA MET A 604 15.35 -17.76 1.47
C MET A 604 15.51 -19.27 1.49
N ASP A 605 16.52 -19.82 2.16
CA ASP A 605 16.73 -21.27 2.27
C ASP A 605 15.67 -21.95 3.14
N GLU A 606 15.25 -21.34 4.25
CA GLU A 606 14.15 -21.85 5.05
C GLU A 606 12.86 -21.90 4.23
N PHE A 607 12.56 -20.84 3.49
CA PHE A 607 11.39 -20.82 2.62
C PHE A 607 11.44 -21.93 1.55
N LYS A 608 12.59 -22.12 0.91
CA LYS A 608 12.76 -23.20 -0.09
C LYS A 608 12.58 -24.59 0.50
N THR A 609 12.98 -24.78 1.75
CA THR A 609 12.99 -26.10 2.42
C THR A 609 11.65 -26.44 3.05
N SER A 610 11.04 -25.47 3.73
CA SER A 610 9.83 -25.70 4.55
C SER A 610 8.57 -25.05 3.98
N GLY A 611 8.71 -24.15 3.01
CA GLY A 611 7.61 -23.30 2.53
C GLY A 611 7.14 -22.27 3.57
N THR A 612 7.83 -22.17 4.71
CA THR A 612 7.43 -21.28 5.81
C THR A 612 8.19 -19.96 5.78
N ARG A 613 7.55 -18.93 6.33
CA ARG A 613 8.15 -17.64 6.57
C ARG A 613 8.88 -17.65 7.90
N ILE A 614 10.13 -17.16 7.91
CA ILE A 614 10.80 -16.82 9.16
C ILE A 614 10.31 -15.44 9.61
N THR A 615 9.59 -15.40 10.71
CA THR A 615 9.35 -14.16 11.44
C THR A 615 10.35 -14.09 12.58
N GLU A 616 11.52 -13.50 12.34
CA GLU A 616 12.47 -13.27 13.43
C GLU A 616 11.89 -12.29 14.43
N ASN A 617 11.94 -12.70 15.69
CA ASN A 617 11.92 -11.76 16.79
C ASN A 617 13.20 -10.93 16.74
N LEU A 618 13.11 -9.71 16.27
CA LEU A 618 14.21 -8.75 16.36
C LEU A 618 14.51 -8.31 17.81
N ASP A 619 13.80 -8.90 18.79
CA ASP A 619 14.04 -8.73 20.23
C ASP A 619 15.41 -9.22 20.67
N THR A 620 16.17 -9.91 19.82
CA THR A 620 17.51 -10.43 20.15
C THR A 620 18.63 -9.64 19.49
N ALA A 621 18.36 -8.51 18.84
CA ALA A 621 19.43 -7.61 18.41
C ALA A 621 20.09 -7.03 19.68
N PRO A 622 21.40 -7.25 19.91
CA PRO A 622 22.06 -6.67 21.07
C PRO A 622 22.05 -5.15 20.94
N GLY A 623 21.35 -4.51 21.86
CA GLY A 623 21.51 -3.09 22.18
C GLY A 623 21.01 -2.11 21.15
N ARG A 624 19.72 -1.88 21.10
CA ARG A 624 19.11 -0.54 20.90
C ARG A 624 17.76 -0.47 21.60
#